data_874fda6f033d99cd65e30556b060cd39
#
_entry.id   874fda6f033d99cd65e30556b060cd39
#
_cell.length_a   1.000
_cell.length_b   1.000
_cell.length_c   1.000
_cell.angle_alpha   90.00
_cell.angle_beta   90.00
_cell.angle_gamma   90.00
#
_symmetry.space_group_name_H-M   'P 1'
#
loop_
_entity.id
_entity.type
_entity.pdbx_description
1 polymer ?
#
loop_
_entity_poly.entity_id
_entity_poly.type
_entity_poly.pdbx_seq_one_letter_code
_entity_poly.pdbx_strand_id
1 'polypeptide(L)'
;IRHVVSVSGLHLVLILSIWGFLCRKLHFHRWLTFGTTAVWTALYALMVGAPISILRAGFMFLMMQSAPLFFRKADTSNSLCIAGILMTIGNPYLIQDASFLLSYTGTFAVGVFAPWMTRKMRKKGFEWSLFRQLTTVTCVSVCIFPVTLLYFREVSVASPIANLLLVPICSLMLMLSLAIFLTGGVGIIAKPVCFCLKLLYDGMMLLGYGLRTLCLLYTSDAADEGES
;
A
#
# COMPACT_ATOMS: atom_id res chain seq x y z
N ILE A 1 -14.33 4.04 1.29
CA ILE A 1 -13.89 4.21 -0.12
C ILE A 1 -13.01 5.46 -0.26
N ARG A 2 -13.31 6.60 0.42
CA ARG A 2 -12.49 7.82 0.36
C ARG A 2 -11.01 7.60 0.71
N HIS A 3 -10.69 6.69 1.62
CA HIS A 3 -9.31 6.37 2.03
C HIS A 3 -8.50 5.60 0.97
N VAL A 4 -9.16 4.83 0.11
CA VAL A 4 -8.48 4.04 -0.95
C VAL A 4 -8.09 4.92 -2.14
N VAL A 5 -8.84 6.01 -2.38
CA VAL A 5 -8.62 6.93 -3.50
C VAL A 5 -7.64 8.07 -3.12
N SER A 6 -7.33 8.25 -1.83
CA SER A 6 -6.33 9.24 -1.44
C SER A 6 -4.96 8.83 -1.99
N VAL A 7 -4.21 9.80 -2.48
CA VAL A 7 -2.85 9.57 -3.02
C VAL A 7 -2.03 8.85 -1.96
N SER A 8 -1.80 7.56 -2.18
CA SER A 8 -1.16 6.68 -1.19
C SER A 8 0.34 6.55 -1.48
N GLY A 9 1.10 6.15 -0.47
CA GLY A 9 2.51 5.83 -0.63
C GLY A 9 2.79 4.76 -1.69
N LEU A 10 1.78 3.93 -2.05
CA LEU A 10 1.87 2.93 -3.11
C LEU A 10 2.15 3.58 -4.48
N HIS A 11 1.50 4.70 -4.79
CA HIS A 11 1.71 5.43 -6.05
C HIS A 11 3.17 5.89 -6.16
N LEU A 12 3.71 6.48 -5.10
CA LEU A 12 5.11 6.90 -5.05
C LEU A 12 6.05 5.70 -5.25
N VAL A 13 5.86 4.62 -4.49
CA VAL A 13 6.71 3.42 -4.56
C VAL A 13 6.69 2.80 -5.97
N LEU A 14 5.55 2.77 -6.65
CA LEU A 14 5.46 2.28 -8.02
C LEU A 14 6.26 3.15 -9.00
N ILE A 15 6.09 4.47 -8.95
CA ILE A 15 6.83 5.41 -9.80
C ILE A 15 8.32 5.26 -9.57
N LEU A 16 8.77 5.26 -8.30
CA LEU A 16 10.17 5.12 -7.96
C LEU A 16 10.75 3.74 -8.33
N SER A 17 9.95 2.69 -8.25
CA SER A 17 10.36 1.33 -8.67
C SER A 17 10.59 1.25 -10.17
N ILE A 18 9.71 1.87 -10.97
CA ILE A 18 9.86 1.95 -12.43
C ILE A 18 11.09 2.78 -12.77
N TRP A 19 11.27 3.93 -12.12
CA TRP A 19 12.46 4.76 -12.29
C TRP A 19 13.75 3.99 -11.96
N GLY A 20 13.79 3.33 -10.81
CA GLY A 20 14.92 2.51 -10.41
C GLY A 20 15.21 1.33 -11.35
N PHE A 21 14.15 0.73 -11.95
CA PHE A 21 14.30 -0.29 -12.98
C PHE A 21 14.92 0.30 -14.25
N LEU A 22 14.44 1.46 -14.71
CA LEU A 22 14.95 2.15 -15.88
C LEU A 22 16.43 2.53 -15.72
N CYS A 23 16.80 3.10 -14.56
CA CYS A 23 18.18 3.45 -14.24
C CYS A 23 19.10 2.21 -14.26
N ARG A 24 18.63 1.08 -13.75
CA ARG A 24 19.39 -0.19 -13.80
C ARG A 24 19.56 -0.68 -15.23
N LYS A 25 18.53 -0.59 -16.07
CA LYS A 25 18.59 -0.99 -17.47
C LYS A 25 19.54 -0.09 -18.29
N LEU A 26 19.61 1.20 -17.93
CA LEU A 26 20.52 2.17 -18.54
C LEU A 26 21.93 2.15 -17.93
N HIS A 27 22.22 1.21 -17.03
CA HIS A 27 23.50 1.08 -16.34
C HIS A 27 23.97 2.35 -15.61
N PHE A 28 23.05 3.13 -15.07
CA PHE A 28 23.40 4.31 -14.28
C PHE A 28 24.17 3.91 -13.03
N HIS A 29 25.13 4.78 -12.65
CA HIS A 29 25.90 4.59 -11.42
C HIS A 29 24.97 4.62 -10.20
N ARG A 30 25.22 3.74 -9.21
CA ARG A 30 24.34 3.56 -8.04
C ARG A 30 24.08 4.87 -7.27
N TRP A 31 25.10 5.73 -7.11
CA TRP A 31 24.96 7.04 -6.47
C TRP A 31 24.08 8.00 -7.26
N LEU A 32 24.19 7.99 -8.59
CA LEU A 32 23.33 8.79 -9.46
C LEU A 32 21.87 8.33 -9.37
N THR A 33 21.64 7.02 -9.39
CA THR A 33 20.30 6.45 -9.22
C THR A 33 19.68 6.84 -7.88
N PHE A 34 20.46 6.79 -6.79
CA PHE A 34 20.00 7.22 -5.47
C PHE A 34 19.67 8.71 -5.44
N GLY A 35 20.58 9.57 -5.95
CA GLY A 35 20.36 11.02 -5.98
C GLY A 35 19.13 11.42 -6.79
N THR A 36 18.97 10.88 -7.99
CA THR A 36 17.78 11.15 -8.83
C THR A 36 16.49 10.63 -8.19
N THR A 37 16.52 9.50 -7.51
CA THR A 37 15.37 8.98 -6.78
C THR A 37 15.01 9.86 -5.60
N ALA A 38 16.00 10.40 -4.88
CA ALA A 38 15.78 11.34 -3.78
C ALA A 38 15.12 12.63 -4.28
N VAL A 39 15.60 13.17 -5.40
CA VAL A 39 15.00 14.36 -6.03
C VAL A 39 13.55 14.09 -6.45
N TRP A 40 13.28 12.97 -7.14
CA TRP A 40 11.91 12.59 -7.51
C TRP A 40 10.98 12.44 -6.31
N THR A 41 11.47 11.83 -5.23
CA THR A 41 10.72 11.66 -3.98
C THR A 41 10.37 13.03 -3.38
N ALA A 42 11.33 13.95 -3.32
CA ALA A 42 11.13 15.29 -2.78
C ALA A 42 10.14 16.10 -3.63
N LEU A 43 10.32 16.11 -4.96
CA LEU A 43 9.40 16.79 -5.88
C LEU A 43 7.98 16.27 -5.76
N TYR A 44 7.82 14.96 -5.74
CA TYR A 44 6.49 14.33 -5.61
C TYR A 44 5.85 14.69 -4.26
N ALA A 45 6.60 14.64 -3.17
CA ALA A 45 6.10 15.00 -1.85
C ALA A 45 5.65 16.48 -1.81
N LEU A 46 6.42 17.40 -2.39
CA LEU A 46 6.06 18.82 -2.49
C LEU A 46 4.80 19.05 -3.34
N MET A 47 4.69 18.37 -4.50
CA MET A 47 3.51 18.51 -5.38
C MET A 47 2.21 18.04 -4.71
N VAL A 48 2.26 17.02 -3.87
CA VAL A 48 1.08 16.43 -3.22
C VAL A 48 0.78 17.06 -1.85
N GLY A 49 1.64 17.95 -1.35
CA GLY A 49 1.48 18.58 -0.03
C GLY A 49 2.03 17.76 1.13
N ALA A 50 2.99 16.87 0.86
CA ALA A 50 3.77 16.09 1.83
C ALA A 50 2.93 15.31 2.89
N PRO A 51 1.88 14.56 2.51
CA PRO A 51 1.15 13.75 3.48
C PRO A 51 2.07 12.70 4.13
N ILE A 52 1.82 12.38 5.39
CA ILE A 52 2.64 11.50 6.24
C ILE A 52 2.91 10.14 5.56
N SER A 53 1.90 9.58 4.89
CA SER A 53 2.03 8.30 4.17
C SER A 53 3.04 8.34 3.02
N ILE A 54 3.13 9.47 2.30
CA ILE A 54 4.09 9.67 1.21
C ILE A 54 5.49 9.88 1.76
N LEU A 55 5.64 10.73 2.79
CA LEU A 55 6.94 10.94 3.44
C LEU A 55 7.52 9.62 3.96
N ARG A 56 6.71 8.83 4.66
CA ARG A 56 7.14 7.52 5.15
C ARG A 56 7.57 6.59 4.02
N ALA A 57 6.73 6.44 2.99
CA ALA A 57 7.05 5.57 1.86
C ALA A 57 8.32 6.01 1.13
N GLY A 58 8.51 7.32 0.97
CA GLY A 58 9.70 7.90 0.39
C GLY A 58 10.96 7.64 1.22
N PHE A 59 10.91 7.91 2.52
CA PHE A 59 12.02 7.61 3.43
C PHE A 59 12.39 6.13 3.43
N MET A 60 11.41 5.24 3.56
CA MET A 60 11.66 3.80 3.53
C MET A 60 12.27 3.35 2.20
N PHE A 61 11.76 3.87 1.07
CA PHE A 61 12.28 3.53 -0.25
C PHE A 61 13.72 3.98 -0.41
N LEU A 62 14.04 5.20 0.02
CA LEU A 62 15.42 5.73 0.00
C LEU A 62 16.36 4.93 0.91
N MET A 63 15.90 4.54 2.12
CA MET A 63 16.67 3.67 3.01
C MET A 63 16.94 2.31 2.39
N MET A 64 15.96 1.69 1.75
CA MET A 64 16.15 0.42 1.05
C MET A 64 17.10 0.56 -0.14
N GLN A 65 17.05 1.68 -0.87
CA GLN A 65 17.96 1.96 -1.98
C GLN A 65 19.40 2.33 -1.52
N SER A 66 19.55 2.90 -0.34
CA SER A 66 20.86 3.22 0.21
C SER A 66 21.64 1.97 0.67
N ALA A 67 20.97 0.91 1.09
CA ALA A 67 21.60 -0.30 1.61
C ALA A 67 22.68 -0.90 0.66
N PRO A 68 22.44 -1.03 -0.66
CA PRO A 68 23.48 -1.51 -1.60
C PRO A 68 24.65 -0.55 -1.79
N LEU A 69 24.49 0.76 -1.49
CA LEU A 69 25.58 1.74 -1.55
C LEU A 69 26.62 1.44 -0.45
N PHE A 70 26.14 0.98 0.70
CA PHE A 70 26.97 0.60 1.84
C PHE A 70 27.25 -0.90 1.90
N PHE A 71 27.12 -1.62 0.79
CA PHE A 71 27.33 -3.07 0.70
C PHE A 71 26.52 -3.89 1.70
N ARG A 72 25.34 -3.40 2.09
CA ARG A 72 24.43 -4.07 3.02
C ARG A 72 23.18 -4.59 2.29
N LYS A 73 22.57 -5.64 2.86
CA LYS A 73 21.27 -6.12 2.39
C LYS A 73 20.18 -5.16 2.88
N ALA A 74 19.25 -4.82 1.97
CA ALA A 74 18.08 -4.04 2.34
C ALA A 74 17.18 -4.86 3.27
N ASP A 75 16.85 -4.30 4.43
CA ASP A 75 15.94 -4.89 5.41
C ASP A 75 14.77 -3.94 5.67
N THR A 76 13.56 -4.45 5.49
CA THR A 76 12.32 -3.67 5.67
C THR A 76 12.15 -3.25 7.12
N SER A 77 12.51 -4.10 8.08
CA SER A 77 12.40 -3.79 9.51
C SER A 77 13.28 -2.59 9.88
N ASN A 78 14.54 -2.62 9.48
CA ASN A 78 15.48 -1.54 9.76
C ASN A 78 15.07 -0.24 9.07
N SER A 79 14.62 -0.33 7.81
CA SER A 79 14.14 0.84 7.06
C SER A 79 12.91 1.46 7.70
N LEU A 80 11.99 0.63 8.23
CA LEU A 80 10.81 1.10 8.94
C LEU A 80 11.19 1.82 10.25
N CYS A 81 12.08 1.22 11.06
CA CYS A 81 12.55 1.81 12.31
C CYS A 81 13.24 3.16 12.07
N ILE A 82 14.18 3.23 11.11
CA ILE A 82 14.91 4.46 10.80
C ILE A 82 13.94 5.55 10.31
N ALA A 83 13.02 5.21 9.40
CA ALA A 83 12.03 6.15 8.92
C ALA A 83 11.15 6.67 10.09
N GLY A 84 10.75 5.78 11.02
CA GLY A 84 9.99 6.16 12.22
C GLY A 84 10.73 7.15 13.10
N ILE A 85 11.97 6.87 13.42
CA ILE A 85 12.82 7.72 14.24
C ILE A 85 12.97 9.11 13.57
N LEU A 86 13.32 9.14 12.29
CA LEU A 86 13.52 10.42 11.57
C LEU A 86 12.24 11.27 11.53
N MET A 87 11.10 10.66 11.29
CA MET A 87 9.82 11.38 11.26
C MET A 87 9.41 11.88 12.65
N THR A 88 9.65 11.07 13.70
CA THR A 88 9.29 11.41 15.08
C THR A 88 10.20 12.49 15.68
N ILE A 89 11.48 12.51 15.31
CA ILE A 89 12.41 13.60 15.71
C ILE A 89 11.94 14.92 15.12
N GLY A 90 11.45 14.93 13.86
CA GLY A 90 10.93 16.13 13.22
C GLY A 90 9.62 16.64 13.85
N ASN A 91 8.76 15.75 14.28
CA ASN A 91 7.48 16.08 14.93
C ASN A 91 7.03 14.94 15.85
N PRO A 92 7.21 15.06 17.18
CA PRO A 92 6.85 14.00 18.12
C PRO A 92 5.33 13.73 18.21
N TYR A 93 4.49 14.70 17.83
CA TYR A 93 3.03 14.53 17.84
C TYR A 93 2.53 13.55 16.76
N LEU A 94 3.36 13.18 15.79
CA LEU A 94 3.00 12.18 14.79
C LEU A 94 2.63 10.81 15.37
N ILE A 95 3.16 10.46 16.53
CA ILE A 95 2.82 9.20 17.21
C ILE A 95 1.32 9.13 17.58
N GLN A 96 0.66 10.27 17.77
CA GLN A 96 -0.76 10.35 18.07
C GLN A 96 -1.64 10.48 16.82
N ASP A 97 -1.04 10.56 15.65
CA ASP A 97 -1.79 10.68 14.40
C ASP A 97 -2.24 9.30 13.91
N ALA A 98 -3.56 9.16 13.68
CA ALA A 98 -4.15 7.92 13.18
C ALA A 98 -3.56 7.47 11.85
N SER A 99 -3.26 8.41 10.93
CA SER A 99 -2.69 8.10 9.61
C SER A 99 -1.28 7.56 9.75
N PHE A 100 -0.50 8.11 10.69
CA PHE A 100 0.84 7.60 11.01
C PHE A 100 0.79 6.18 11.54
N LEU A 101 -0.01 5.93 12.58
CA LEU A 101 -0.13 4.62 13.20
C LEU A 101 -0.67 3.56 12.23
N LEU A 102 -1.74 3.84 11.47
CA LEU A 102 -2.28 2.93 10.48
C LEU A 102 -1.25 2.58 9.41
N SER A 103 -0.50 3.59 8.94
CA SER A 103 0.51 3.40 7.91
C SER A 103 1.70 2.58 8.41
N TYR A 104 2.17 2.84 9.65
CA TYR A 104 3.26 2.07 10.28
C TYR A 104 2.86 0.65 10.59
N THR A 105 1.69 0.46 11.20
CA THR A 105 1.14 -0.86 11.53
C THR A 105 0.90 -1.69 10.28
N GLY A 106 0.35 -1.08 9.22
CA GLY A 106 0.15 -1.76 7.93
C GLY A 106 1.48 -2.17 7.28
N THR A 107 2.48 -1.30 7.30
CA THR A 107 3.81 -1.62 6.73
C THR A 107 4.54 -2.68 7.55
N PHE A 108 4.46 -2.62 8.88
CA PHE A 108 4.97 -3.66 9.77
C PHE A 108 4.30 -5.01 9.48
N ALA A 109 2.99 -5.01 9.35
CA ALA A 109 2.23 -6.22 9.04
C ALA A 109 2.68 -6.86 7.71
N VAL A 110 2.81 -6.07 6.65
CA VAL A 110 3.22 -6.57 5.32
C VAL A 110 4.71 -6.91 5.27
N GLY A 111 5.56 -6.08 5.85
CA GLY A 111 7.01 -6.20 5.70
C GLY A 111 7.69 -7.15 6.68
N VAL A 112 7.10 -7.33 7.86
CA VAL A 112 7.70 -8.11 8.97
C VAL A 112 6.81 -9.28 9.37
N PHE A 113 5.57 -9.00 9.75
CA PHE A 113 4.69 -10.01 10.37
C PHE A 113 4.19 -11.05 9.36
N ALA A 114 3.72 -10.63 8.18
CA ALA A 114 3.24 -11.55 7.16
C ALA A 114 4.35 -12.47 6.60
N PRO A 115 5.58 -12.00 6.28
CA PRO A 115 6.67 -12.89 5.89
C PRO A 115 7.07 -13.88 6.97
N TRP A 116 7.06 -13.46 8.24
CA TRP A 116 7.35 -14.36 9.37
C TRP A 116 6.29 -15.45 9.48
N MET A 117 5.01 -15.10 9.42
CA MET A 117 3.88 -16.03 9.47
C MET A 117 3.91 -16.99 8.28
N THR A 118 4.12 -16.47 7.07
CA THR A 118 4.20 -17.27 5.83
C THR A 118 5.35 -18.28 5.89
N ARG A 119 6.52 -17.88 6.41
CA ARG A 119 7.67 -18.81 6.59
C ARG A 119 7.33 -19.94 7.57
N LYS A 120 6.61 -19.62 8.66
CA LYS A 120 6.17 -20.59 9.65
C LYS A 120 5.16 -21.59 9.07
N MET A 121 4.24 -21.11 8.21
CA MET A 121 3.21 -21.93 7.56
C MET A 121 3.79 -22.79 6.42
N ARG A 122 4.76 -22.26 5.65
CA ARG A 122 5.46 -23.03 4.61
C ARG A 122 6.17 -24.25 5.18
N LYS A 123 6.72 -24.17 6.40
CA LYS A 123 7.27 -25.34 7.11
C LYS A 123 6.25 -26.43 7.38
N LYS A 124 4.93 -26.12 7.32
CA LYS A 124 3.82 -27.07 7.47
C LYS A 124 3.26 -27.57 6.13
N GLY A 125 3.92 -27.31 4.99
CA GLY A 125 3.55 -27.83 3.68
C GLY A 125 2.56 -27.00 2.87
N PHE A 126 2.24 -25.77 3.28
CA PHE A 126 1.35 -24.86 2.54
C PHE A 126 2.15 -23.94 1.62
N GLU A 127 2.25 -24.31 0.34
CA GLU A 127 3.02 -23.51 -0.66
C GLU A 127 2.18 -22.74 -1.69
N TRP A 128 0.87 -22.67 -1.54
CA TRP A 128 0.00 -22.08 -2.54
C TRP A 128 0.07 -20.53 -2.55
N SER A 129 0.16 -19.93 -3.73
CA SER A 129 0.28 -18.46 -3.91
C SER A 129 -0.92 -17.69 -3.32
N LEU A 130 -2.14 -18.21 -3.49
CA LEU A 130 -3.36 -17.68 -2.88
C LEU A 130 -3.30 -17.69 -1.35
N PHE A 131 -2.76 -18.75 -0.78
CA PHE A 131 -2.63 -18.87 0.67
C PHE A 131 -1.68 -17.82 1.24
N ARG A 132 -0.60 -17.49 0.54
CA ARG A 132 0.31 -16.40 0.92
C ARG A 132 -0.38 -15.04 0.89
N GLN A 133 -1.22 -14.77 -0.11
CA GLN A 133 -1.99 -13.53 -0.20
C GLN A 133 -3.00 -13.43 0.94
N LEU A 134 -3.77 -14.50 1.19
CA LEU A 134 -4.72 -14.58 2.30
C LEU A 134 -4.05 -14.34 3.64
N THR A 135 -2.91 -15.01 3.90
CA THR A 135 -2.13 -14.82 5.12
C THR A 135 -1.68 -13.37 5.27
N THR A 136 -1.21 -12.74 4.19
CA THR A 136 -0.79 -11.33 4.22
C THR A 136 -1.95 -10.41 4.57
N VAL A 137 -3.11 -10.55 3.91
CA VAL A 137 -4.30 -9.73 4.18
C VAL A 137 -4.80 -9.93 5.60
N THR A 138 -4.84 -11.18 6.08
CA THR A 138 -5.23 -11.47 7.47
C THR A 138 -4.28 -10.84 8.48
N CYS A 139 -2.97 -10.95 8.27
CA CYS A 139 -1.96 -10.32 9.12
C CYS A 139 -2.13 -8.79 9.16
N VAL A 140 -2.36 -8.17 8.00
CA VAL A 140 -2.61 -6.72 7.91
C VAL A 140 -3.87 -6.35 8.69
N SER A 141 -4.96 -7.07 8.48
CA SER A 141 -6.23 -6.81 9.16
C SER A 141 -6.11 -6.94 10.68
N VAL A 142 -5.46 -8.01 11.16
CA VAL A 142 -5.23 -8.23 12.59
C VAL A 142 -4.37 -7.14 13.22
N CYS A 143 -3.31 -6.70 12.53
CA CYS A 143 -2.44 -5.64 13.04
C CYS A 143 -3.12 -4.27 13.03
N ILE A 144 -3.92 -3.96 12.00
CA ILE A 144 -4.61 -2.66 11.86
C ILE A 144 -5.83 -2.58 12.80
N PHE A 145 -6.47 -3.71 13.10
CA PHE A 145 -7.68 -3.79 13.93
C PHE A 145 -7.62 -2.97 15.23
N PRO A 146 -6.61 -3.12 16.11
CA PRO A 146 -6.57 -2.37 17.36
C PRO A 146 -6.45 -0.85 17.14
N VAL A 147 -5.74 -0.43 16.11
CA VAL A 147 -5.59 1.00 15.76
C VAL A 147 -6.90 1.58 15.25
N THR A 148 -7.61 0.86 14.37
CA THR A 148 -8.93 1.30 13.88
C THR A 148 -9.95 1.36 14.99
N LEU A 149 -9.96 0.40 15.90
CA LEU A 149 -10.88 0.38 17.04
C LEU A 149 -10.66 1.61 17.96
N LEU A 150 -9.40 1.96 18.25
CA LEU A 150 -9.06 3.09 19.11
C LEU A 150 -9.46 4.44 18.51
N TYR A 151 -9.27 4.63 17.21
CA TYR A 151 -9.45 5.93 16.56
C TYR A 151 -10.83 6.13 15.93
N PHE A 152 -11.39 5.09 15.35
CA PHE A 152 -12.63 5.21 14.57
C PHE A 152 -13.85 4.62 15.28
N ARG A 153 -13.66 3.81 16.33
CA ARG A 153 -14.72 3.11 17.09
C ARG A 153 -15.70 2.30 16.22
N GLU A 154 -15.42 2.17 14.94
CA GLU A 154 -16.20 1.42 13.97
C GLU A 154 -15.29 0.41 13.29
N VAL A 155 -15.67 -0.85 13.30
CA VAL A 155 -14.93 -1.93 12.65
C VAL A 155 -15.88 -2.71 11.77
N SER A 156 -15.60 -2.70 10.47
CA SER A 156 -16.31 -3.53 9.51
C SER A 156 -15.66 -4.91 9.42
N VAL A 157 -16.36 -5.96 9.79
CA VAL A 157 -15.94 -7.35 9.62
C VAL A 157 -15.72 -7.70 8.14
N ALA A 158 -16.38 -7.00 7.23
CA ALA A 158 -16.20 -7.15 5.77
C ALA A 158 -14.89 -6.51 5.23
N SER A 159 -14.18 -5.71 6.04
CA SER A 159 -12.95 -5.01 5.63
C SER A 159 -11.84 -5.94 5.10
N PRO A 160 -11.52 -7.10 5.72
CA PRO A 160 -10.52 -8.03 5.18
C PRO A 160 -10.90 -8.57 3.81
N ILE A 161 -12.18 -8.90 3.60
CA ILE A 161 -12.69 -9.43 2.33
C ILE A 161 -12.65 -8.33 1.26
N ALA A 162 -13.08 -7.12 1.62
CA ALA A 162 -13.00 -5.96 0.75
C ALA A 162 -11.55 -5.67 0.31
N ASN A 163 -10.61 -5.66 1.24
CA ASN A 163 -9.20 -5.43 0.94
C ASN A 163 -8.60 -6.53 0.06
N LEU A 164 -8.97 -7.78 0.28
CA LEU A 164 -8.51 -8.91 -0.53
C LEU A 164 -8.90 -8.77 -2.00
N LEU A 165 -10.11 -8.25 -2.26
CA LEU A 165 -10.65 -8.09 -3.62
C LEU A 165 -10.29 -6.74 -4.24
N LEU A 166 -10.42 -5.64 -3.49
CA LEU A 166 -10.24 -4.29 -4.03
C LEU A 166 -8.78 -3.90 -4.22
N VAL A 167 -7.87 -4.32 -3.33
CA VAL A 167 -6.45 -3.93 -3.41
C VAL A 167 -5.78 -4.41 -4.71
N PRO A 168 -5.91 -5.68 -5.15
CA PRO A 168 -5.34 -6.11 -6.42
C PRO A 168 -5.95 -5.41 -7.62
N ILE A 169 -7.27 -5.14 -7.61
CA ILE A 169 -7.94 -4.42 -8.70
C ILE A 169 -7.40 -2.98 -8.79
N CYS A 170 -7.34 -2.26 -7.66
CA CYS A 170 -6.77 -0.91 -7.61
C CYS A 170 -5.31 -0.88 -8.07
N SER A 171 -4.49 -1.86 -7.68
CA SER A 171 -3.10 -1.94 -8.09
C SER A 171 -2.97 -2.15 -9.60
N LEU A 172 -3.82 -2.99 -10.19
CA LEU A 172 -3.86 -3.24 -11.63
C LEU A 172 -4.31 -1.98 -12.40
N MET A 173 -5.36 -1.31 -11.94
CA MET A 173 -5.84 -0.05 -12.53
C MET A 173 -4.73 1.01 -12.52
N LEU A 174 -3.98 1.11 -11.43
CA LEU A 174 -2.89 2.06 -11.30
C LEU A 174 -1.74 1.75 -12.27
N MET A 175 -1.37 0.46 -12.42
CA MET A 175 -0.38 0.02 -13.40
C MET A 175 -0.80 0.35 -14.83
N LEU A 176 -2.06 0.08 -15.19
CA LEU A 176 -2.59 0.37 -16.51
C LEU A 176 -2.66 1.88 -16.79
N SER A 177 -3.11 2.69 -15.82
CA SER A 177 -3.16 4.14 -15.98
C SER A 177 -1.77 4.75 -16.15
N LEU A 178 -0.79 4.24 -15.40
CA LEU A 178 0.61 4.66 -15.55
C LEU A 178 1.19 4.25 -16.91
N ALA A 179 0.85 3.07 -17.41
CA ALA A 179 1.26 2.62 -18.74
C ALA A 179 0.72 3.55 -19.85
N ILE A 180 -0.56 3.98 -19.75
CA ILE A 180 -1.13 4.96 -20.70
C ILE A 180 -0.38 6.29 -20.61
N PHE A 181 -0.11 6.76 -19.40
CA PHE A 181 0.60 8.02 -19.20
C PHE A 181 2.01 7.98 -19.83
N LEU A 182 2.75 6.88 -19.63
CA LEU A 182 4.10 6.71 -20.18
C LEU A 182 4.12 6.55 -21.70
N THR A 183 3.07 5.98 -22.29
CA THR A 183 2.97 5.82 -23.76
C THR A 183 2.49 7.08 -24.47
N GLY A 184 2.29 8.19 -23.74
CA GLY A 184 1.85 9.46 -24.31
C GLY A 184 0.45 9.41 -24.90
N GLY A 185 -0.38 8.43 -24.56
CA GLY A 185 -1.75 8.33 -25.05
C GLY A 185 -1.87 7.98 -26.54
N VAL A 186 -0.87 7.29 -27.11
CA VAL A 186 -0.92 6.87 -28.53
C VAL A 186 -2.22 6.10 -28.77
N GLY A 187 -3.11 6.66 -29.60
CA GLY A 187 -4.52 6.30 -29.70
C GLY A 187 -4.83 4.83 -30.01
N ILE A 188 -3.92 4.12 -30.70
CA ILE A 188 -4.09 2.70 -31.02
C ILE A 188 -3.97 1.83 -29.77
N ILE A 189 -3.05 2.14 -28.87
CA ILE A 189 -2.80 1.38 -27.64
C ILE A 189 -3.68 1.90 -26.49
N ALA A 190 -3.97 3.21 -26.46
CA ALA A 190 -4.75 3.83 -25.41
C ALA A 190 -6.20 3.32 -25.36
N LYS A 191 -6.85 3.12 -26.52
CA LYS A 191 -8.26 2.68 -26.60
C LYS A 191 -8.53 1.36 -25.87
N PRO A 192 -7.83 0.23 -26.16
CA PRO A 192 -8.08 -1.04 -25.48
C PRO A 192 -7.73 -0.97 -24.00
N VAL A 193 -6.69 -0.22 -23.61
CA VAL A 193 -6.30 -0.09 -22.19
C VAL A 193 -7.32 0.76 -21.42
N CYS A 194 -7.86 1.83 -22.02
CA CYS A 194 -8.96 2.59 -21.43
C CYS A 194 -10.23 1.76 -21.26
N PHE A 195 -10.52 0.87 -22.23
CA PHE A 195 -11.64 -0.07 -22.10
C PHE A 195 -11.45 -1.04 -20.93
N CYS A 196 -10.25 -1.61 -20.79
CA CYS A 196 -9.91 -2.46 -19.63
C CYS A 196 -10.00 -1.70 -18.32
N LEU A 197 -9.53 -0.44 -18.26
CA LEU A 197 -9.66 0.41 -17.08
C LEU A 197 -11.11 0.67 -16.71
N LYS A 198 -11.96 0.95 -17.70
CA LYS A 198 -13.40 1.13 -17.46
C LYS A 198 -14.04 -0.13 -16.90
N LEU A 199 -13.74 -1.30 -17.48
CA LEU A 199 -14.27 -2.58 -17.01
C LEU A 199 -13.84 -2.88 -15.57
N LEU A 200 -12.56 -2.63 -15.23
CA LEU A 200 -12.06 -2.79 -13.87
C LEU A 200 -12.70 -1.81 -12.88
N TYR A 201 -12.92 -0.57 -13.32
CA TYR A 201 -13.62 0.44 -12.51
C TYR A 201 -15.07 0.05 -12.23
N ASP A 202 -15.82 -0.36 -13.26
CA ASP A 202 -17.21 -0.79 -13.13
C ASP A 202 -17.30 -2.04 -12.23
N GLY A 203 -16.38 -3.00 -12.39
CA GLY A 203 -16.26 -4.17 -11.52
C GLY A 203 -15.95 -3.79 -10.05
N MET A 204 -15.06 -2.84 -9.83
CA MET A 204 -14.73 -2.33 -8.49
C MET A 204 -15.95 -1.66 -7.84
N MET A 205 -16.70 -0.87 -8.60
CA MET A 205 -17.92 -0.21 -8.10
C MET A 205 -19.00 -1.23 -7.75
N LEU A 206 -19.22 -2.24 -8.61
CA LEU A 206 -20.18 -3.32 -8.36
C LEU A 206 -19.83 -4.11 -7.09
N LEU A 207 -18.55 -4.49 -6.92
CA LEU A 207 -18.06 -5.15 -5.71
C LEU A 207 -18.24 -4.27 -4.47
N GLY A 208 -17.95 -2.97 -4.59
CA GLY A 208 -18.12 -2.00 -3.50
C GLY A 208 -19.58 -1.84 -3.06
N TYR A 209 -20.51 -1.81 -4.01
CA TYR A 209 -21.95 -1.78 -3.72
C TYR A 209 -22.42 -3.10 -3.08
N GLY A 210 -22.00 -4.25 -3.61
CA GLY A 210 -22.34 -5.56 -3.06
C GLY A 210 -21.85 -5.73 -1.62
N LEU A 211 -20.62 -5.35 -1.34
CA LEU A 211 -20.05 -5.39 0.02
C LEU A 211 -20.75 -4.43 0.99
N ARG A 212 -21.16 -3.25 0.51
CA ARG A 212 -21.95 -2.30 1.31
C ARG A 212 -23.31 -2.88 1.69
N THR A 213 -24.01 -3.50 0.74
CA THR A 213 -25.31 -4.12 0.98
C THR A 213 -25.21 -5.27 1.99
N LEU A 214 -24.19 -6.12 1.87
CA LEU A 214 -23.91 -7.19 2.84
C LEU A 214 -23.60 -6.63 4.24
N CYS A 215 -22.86 -5.54 4.33
CA CYS A 215 -22.51 -4.92 5.59
C CYS A 215 -23.73 -4.28 6.27
N LEU A 216 -24.62 -3.66 5.49
CA LEU A 216 -25.85 -3.06 6.00
C LEU A 216 -26.86 -4.11 6.47
N LEU A 217 -27.00 -5.25 5.76
CA LEU A 217 -27.83 -6.35 6.19
C LEU A 217 -27.37 -6.91 7.54
N TYR A 218 -26.06 -7.09 7.72
CA TYR A 218 -25.50 -7.61 8.97
C TYR A 218 -25.65 -6.65 10.16
N THR A 219 -25.60 -5.34 9.95
CA THR A 219 -25.82 -4.35 11.02
C THR A 219 -27.29 -4.16 11.36
N SER A 220 -28.21 -4.35 10.41
CA SER A 220 -29.65 -4.33 10.63
C SER A 220 -30.11 -5.51 11.50
N ASP A 221 -29.65 -6.72 11.17
CA ASP A 221 -30.00 -7.93 11.95
C ASP A 221 -29.46 -7.86 13.39
N ALA A 222 -28.27 -7.27 13.59
CA ALA A 222 -27.71 -7.11 14.95
C ALA A 222 -28.44 -6.02 15.77
N ALA A 223 -29.13 -5.07 15.14
CA ALA A 223 -29.94 -4.08 15.83
C ALA A 223 -31.30 -4.65 16.26
N ASP A 224 -31.90 -5.52 15.45
CA ASP A 224 -33.18 -6.18 15.78
C ASP A 224 -33.05 -7.24 16.89
N GLU A 225 -31.90 -7.91 17.02
CA GLU A 225 -31.64 -8.86 18.10
C GLU A 225 -31.35 -8.19 19.46
N GLY A 226 -31.02 -6.91 19.47
CA GLY A 226 -30.76 -6.13 20.70
C GLY A 226 -32.01 -5.57 21.38
N GLU A 227 -33.20 -5.62 20.76
CA GLU A 227 -34.48 -5.13 21.31
C GLU A 227 -35.41 -6.25 21.83
N SER A 228 -34.98 -7.49 21.82
CA SER A 228 -35.70 -8.63 22.42
C SER A 228 -35.01 -9.10 23.70
#